data_35785e7da5fce31892475f0faaa42bd6
#
_entry.id   35785e7da5fce31892475f0faaa42bd6
#
_cell.length_a   1.000
_cell.length_b   1.000
_cell.length_c   1.000
_cell.angle_alpha   90.00
_cell.angle_beta   90.00
_cell.angle_gamma   90.00
#
_symmetry.space_group_name_H-M   'P 1'
#
loop_
_entity.id
_entity.type
_entity.pdbx_description
1 polymer ?
#
loop_
_entity_poly.entity_id
_entity_poly.type
_entity_poly.pdbx_seq_one_letter_code
_entity_poly.pdbx_strand_id
1 'polypeptide(L)'
;MVNTFTGFQKKVEESFHRESLIAGRFSPDYTFSGVKTVKVITPTTVAMTDYTRSGANRYGTPTELQDTVQELTLTQDKGFSLTIDKGNNLDQGGVKSAVSMLGLQINERAIPEYDTYCFARLAEKAGTIVGNAAALSKASICERISAGTEAMDDAEVPQTGRTLFISAKAYKLLRLSNEFLGCEALAHRALARGQVGEYDNMPVVKVPGGRWPAHVNFIIAYKYAAAAPVKISETRFHIDPPGISGNLLEGRQYYV
;
A
#
# COMPACT_ATOMS: atom_id res chain seq x y z
N MET A 1 -14.74 40.46 -24.02
CA MET A 1 -15.86 39.99 -23.21
C MET A 1 -15.54 40.26 -21.76
N VAL A 2 -16.24 41.15 -21.10
CA VAL A 2 -16.07 41.42 -19.67
C VAL A 2 -16.80 40.29 -18.93
N ASN A 3 -16.04 39.41 -18.28
CA ASN A 3 -16.65 38.43 -17.37
C ASN A 3 -17.14 39.16 -16.12
N THR A 4 -18.40 39.40 -16.04
CA THR A 4 -19.09 39.86 -14.83
C THR A 4 -19.15 38.71 -13.85
N PHE A 5 -18.34 38.77 -12.78
CA PHE A 5 -18.35 37.78 -11.71
C PHE A 5 -19.62 37.96 -10.87
N THR A 6 -20.57 37.06 -11.02
CA THR A 6 -21.66 36.88 -10.08
C THR A 6 -21.20 35.96 -8.95
N GLY A 7 -20.76 36.54 -7.85
CA GLY A 7 -20.54 35.94 -6.56
C GLY A 7 -19.77 34.61 -6.52
N PHE A 8 -18.52 34.64 -6.04
CA PHE A 8 -17.78 33.41 -5.68
C PHE A 8 -18.46 32.75 -4.48
N GLN A 9 -18.77 31.47 -4.59
CA GLN A 9 -19.00 30.64 -3.41
C GLN A 9 -17.68 30.57 -2.62
N LYS A 10 -17.72 30.97 -1.35
CA LYS A 10 -16.55 30.96 -0.44
C LYS A 10 -16.06 29.56 -0.07
N LYS A 11 -16.59 28.51 -0.68
CA LYS A 11 -16.22 27.14 -0.39
C LYS A 11 -15.60 26.52 -1.64
N VAL A 12 -14.33 26.16 -1.54
CA VAL A 12 -13.70 25.27 -2.53
C VAL A 12 -14.41 23.93 -2.40
N GLU A 13 -14.96 23.43 -3.49
CA GLU A 13 -15.49 22.08 -3.53
C GLU A 13 -14.30 21.12 -3.32
N GLU A 14 -14.19 20.59 -2.11
CA GLU A 14 -13.14 19.63 -1.78
C GLU A 14 -13.42 18.37 -2.56
N SER A 15 -12.45 17.97 -3.38
CA SER A 15 -12.52 16.68 -4.05
C SER A 15 -12.38 15.55 -3.02
N PHE A 16 -12.86 14.37 -3.39
CA PHE A 16 -12.95 13.20 -2.51
C PHE A 16 -11.67 12.94 -1.72
N HIS A 17 -11.80 12.80 -0.41
CA HIS A 17 -10.72 12.40 0.47
C HIS A 17 -10.19 11.02 0.05
N ARG A 18 -8.94 10.95 -0.33
CA ARG A 18 -8.28 9.71 -0.73
C ARG A 18 -7.39 9.24 0.40
N GLU A 19 -7.67 8.05 0.91
CA GLU A 19 -6.83 7.41 1.92
C GLU A 19 -5.88 6.39 1.29
N SER A 20 -4.73 6.17 1.93
CA SER A 20 -3.83 5.09 1.55
C SER A 20 -4.45 3.73 1.91
N LEU A 21 -4.40 2.80 0.96
CA LEU A 21 -4.90 1.44 1.12
C LEU A 21 -3.83 0.49 1.66
N ILE A 22 -2.57 0.92 1.66
CA ILE A 22 -1.40 0.16 2.10
C ILE A 22 -0.98 0.53 3.52
N ALA A 23 -1.17 1.79 3.92
CA ALA A 23 -0.77 2.27 5.24
C ALA A 23 -1.37 1.42 6.38
N GLY A 24 -0.50 0.95 7.27
CA GLY A 24 -0.87 0.13 8.44
C GLY A 24 -1.18 -1.34 8.14
N ARG A 25 -1.02 -1.81 6.90
CA ARG A 25 -1.25 -3.23 6.54
C ARG A 25 0.03 -4.06 6.46
N PHE A 26 1.16 -3.42 6.34
CA PHE A 26 2.48 -4.06 6.37
C PHE A 26 3.26 -3.68 7.62
N SER A 27 4.32 -4.45 7.90
CA SER A 27 5.13 -4.26 9.10
C SER A 27 5.79 -2.87 9.13
N PRO A 28 5.65 -2.12 10.23
CA PRO A 28 6.34 -0.84 10.43
C PRO A 28 7.77 -1.01 10.98
N ASP A 29 8.28 -2.26 11.10
CA ASP A 29 9.44 -2.59 11.93
C ASP A 29 10.79 -2.04 11.42
N TYR A 30 10.81 -1.44 10.22
CA TYR A 30 12.05 -0.94 9.63
C TYR A 30 12.06 0.59 9.58
N THR A 31 13.04 1.19 10.27
CA THR A 31 13.26 2.64 10.27
C THR A 31 14.58 3.00 9.60
N PHE A 32 14.55 4.00 8.71
CA PHE A 32 15.74 4.52 8.04
C PHE A 32 16.25 5.76 8.77
N SER A 33 17.07 5.57 9.81
CA SER A 33 17.71 6.67 10.51
C SER A 33 19.12 6.92 9.94
N GLY A 34 19.31 8.03 9.26
CA GLY A 34 20.62 8.48 8.76
C GLY A 34 21.19 7.75 7.53
N VAL A 35 20.61 6.62 7.09
CA VAL A 35 21.13 5.79 6.00
C VAL A 35 20.14 5.65 4.84
N LYS A 36 20.66 5.38 3.64
CA LYS A 36 19.86 5.12 2.43
C LYS A 36 19.46 3.65 2.30
N THR A 37 20.29 2.74 2.81
CA THR A 37 20.08 1.30 2.73
C THR A 37 20.08 0.71 4.13
N VAL A 38 19.11 -0.13 4.44
CA VAL A 38 19.04 -0.91 5.67
C VAL A 38 19.26 -2.37 5.32
N LYS A 39 20.17 -3.04 6.03
CA LYS A 39 20.39 -4.48 5.94
C LYS A 39 19.49 -5.18 6.94
N VAL A 40 18.64 -6.05 6.44
CA VAL A 40 17.81 -6.94 7.24
C VAL A 40 18.53 -8.28 7.32
N ILE A 41 18.92 -8.69 8.51
CA ILE A 41 19.59 -9.94 8.77
C ILE A 41 18.54 -10.93 9.27
N THR A 42 18.36 -12.02 8.54
CA THR A 42 17.45 -13.10 8.93
C THR A 42 18.30 -14.35 9.20
N PRO A 43 18.35 -14.83 10.47
CA PRO A 43 19.05 -16.06 10.79
C PRO A 43 18.34 -17.26 10.14
N THR A 44 19.13 -18.18 9.58
CA THR A 44 18.61 -19.43 9.03
C THR A 44 18.53 -20.48 10.13
N THR A 45 17.53 -21.36 10.04
CA THR A 45 17.39 -22.49 10.95
C THR A 45 18.13 -23.72 10.40
N VAL A 46 18.54 -24.61 11.29
CA VAL A 46 19.19 -25.89 10.94
C VAL A 46 18.15 -27.01 11.02
N ALA A 47 18.20 -27.94 10.07
CA ALA A 47 17.34 -29.12 10.09
C ALA A 47 17.60 -29.99 11.33
N MET A 48 16.55 -30.55 11.89
CA MET A 48 16.67 -31.51 12.98
C MET A 48 17.29 -32.84 12.46
N THR A 49 18.20 -33.40 13.24
CA THR A 49 18.84 -34.69 12.98
C THR A 49 18.39 -35.70 14.02
N ASP A 50 18.37 -36.96 13.65
CA ASP A 50 18.08 -38.04 14.61
C ASP A 50 19.12 -38.15 15.69
N TYR A 51 18.67 -38.22 16.95
CA TYR A 51 19.56 -38.38 18.08
C TYR A 51 20.06 -39.84 18.19
N THR A 52 21.39 -40.03 18.19
CA THR A 52 22.01 -41.35 18.40
C THR A 52 22.36 -41.56 19.87
N ARG A 53 21.96 -42.71 20.44
CA ARG A 53 22.18 -43.00 21.87
C ARG A 53 23.60 -43.47 22.20
N SER A 54 24.46 -43.72 21.22
CA SER A 54 25.82 -44.19 21.38
C SER A 54 26.81 -43.43 20.49
N GLY A 55 28.07 -43.34 20.90
CA GLY A 55 29.10 -42.64 20.14
C GLY A 55 29.26 -41.16 20.52
N ALA A 56 30.18 -40.47 19.81
CA ALA A 56 30.38 -39.03 19.87
C ALA A 56 29.38 -38.32 18.94
N ASN A 57 29.17 -37.01 19.15
CA ASN A 57 28.25 -36.17 18.35
C ASN A 57 26.82 -36.71 18.28
N ARG A 58 26.23 -37.05 19.42
CA ARG A 58 24.89 -37.66 19.53
C ARG A 58 23.78 -36.80 18.97
N TYR A 59 23.97 -35.49 18.91
CA TYR A 59 23.02 -34.50 18.32
C TYR A 59 23.33 -34.21 16.84
N GLY A 60 24.19 -34.98 16.19
CA GLY A 60 24.71 -34.69 14.86
C GLY A 60 25.97 -33.79 14.90
N THR A 61 26.52 -33.50 13.73
CA THR A 61 27.68 -32.61 13.62
C THR A 61 27.18 -31.15 13.84
N PRO A 62 27.79 -30.40 14.78
CA PRO A 62 27.43 -28.99 14.97
C PRO A 62 27.64 -28.19 13.67
N THR A 63 26.63 -27.44 13.29
CA THR A 63 26.69 -26.53 12.13
C THR A 63 26.57 -25.11 12.65
N GLU A 64 27.44 -24.22 12.17
CA GLU A 64 27.37 -22.80 12.53
C GLU A 64 26.16 -22.17 11.90
N LEU A 65 25.42 -21.36 12.68
CA LEU A 65 24.24 -20.65 12.22
C LEU A 65 24.62 -19.65 11.13
N GLN A 66 23.96 -19.75 9.99
CA GLN A 66 24.15 -18.83 8.88
C GLN A 66 23.08 -17.75 8.88
N ASP A 67 23.40 -16.59 8.34
CA ASP A 67 22.48 -15.46 8.19
C ASP A 67 22.23 -15.15 6.72
N THR A 68 20.98 -14.84 6.38
CA THR A 68 20.63 -14.29 5.08
C THR A 68 20.48 -12.78 5.22
N VAL A 69 21.21 -12.02 4.40
CA VAL A 69 21.17 -10.56 4.40
C VAL A 69 20.34 -10.06 3.23
N GLN A 70 19.26 -9.33 3.54
CA GLN A 70 18.45 -8.63 2.54
C GLN A 70 18.70 -7.12 2.66
N GLU A 71 18.94 -6.46 1.53
CA GLU A 71 19.15 -5.01 1.48
C GLU A 71 17.87 -4.30 1.03
N LEU A 72 17.35 -3.41 1.88
CA LEU A 72 16.27 -2.48 1.56
C LEU A 72 16.87 -1.13 1.22
N THR A 73 16.77 -0.71 -0.04
CA THR A 73 17.29 0.58 -0.50
C THR A 73 16.15 1.49 -0.92
N LEU A 74 16.15 2.73 -0.39
CA LEU A 74 15.20 3.77 -0.77
C LEU A 74 15.44 4.19 -2.22
N THR A 75 14.41 4.08 -3.07
CA THR A 75 14.51 4.35 -4.51
C THR A 75 13.67 5.52 -4.98
N GLN A 76 12.61 5.89 -4.25
CA GLN A 76 11.67 6.94 -4.63
C GLN A 76 11.86 8.19 -3.79
N ASP A 77 12.27 9.29 -4.44
CA ASP A 77 12.39 10.62 -3.84
C ASP A 77 11.50 11.58 -4.65
N LYS A 78 10.34 11.91 -4.09
CA LYS A 78 9.30 12.69 -4.74
C LYS A 78 9.05 13.99 -3.99
N GLY A 79 8.93 15.07 -4.72
CA GLY A 79 8.62 16.38 -4.14
C GLY A 79 7.57 17.12 -4.96
N PHE A 80 6.90 18.04 -4.31
CA PHE A 80 6.03 19.01 -4.95
C PHE A 80 6.24 20.41 -4.37
N SER A 81 5.98 21.42 -5.18
CA SER A 81 6.02 22.82 -4.78
C SER A 81 4.82 23.54 -5.40
N LEU A 82 4.08 24.28 -4.57
CA LEU A 82 2.88 25.02 -4.94
C LEU A 82 3.00 26.46 -4.44
N THR A 83 2.71 27.42 -5.30
CA THR A 83 2.66 28.84 -4.93
C THR A 83 1.23 29.34 -4.89
N ILE A 84 0.90 30.14 -3.89
CA ILE A 84 -0.38 30.84 -3.77
C ILE A 84 -0.06 32.33 -3.75
N ASP A 85 -0.17 32.99 -4.91
CA ASP A 85 0.03 34.42 -5.02
C ASP A 85 -1.05 35.18 -4.27
N LYS A 86 -0.65 36.23 -3.52
CA LYS A 86 -1.55 37.00 -2.67
C LYS A 86 -2.56 37.81 -3.48
N GLY A 87 -2.12 38.43 -4.58
CA GLY A 87 -3.00 39.20 -5.45
C GLY A 87 -4.04 38.32 -6.10
N ASN A 88 -3.62 37.24 -6.76
CA ASN A 88 -4.52 36.27 -7.39
C ASN A 88 -5.50 35.63 -6.41
N ASN A 89 -5.06 35.35 -5.17
CA ASN A 89 -5.94 34.79 -4.15
C ASN A 89 -6.99 35.79 -3.67
N LEU A 90 -6.62 37.07 -3.52
CA LEU A 90 -7.56 38.14 -3.18
C LEU A 90 -8.59 38.36 -4.30
N ASP A 91 -8.17 38.37 -5.56
CA ASP A 91 -9.05 38.49 -6.72
C ASP A 91 -10.04 37.34 -6.85
N GLN A 92 -9.66 36.15 -6.32
CA GLN A 92 -10.52 34.96 -6.23
C GLN A 92 -11.33 34.90 -4.91
N GLY A 93 -11.39 35.98 -4.14
CA GLY A 93 -12.16 36.08 -2.90
C GLY A 93 -11.52 35.38 -1.69
N GLY A 94 -10.20 35.13 -1.71
CA GLY A 94 -9.46 34.54 -0.59
C GLY A 94 -9.78 33.06 -0.35
N VAL A 95 -10.20 32.34 -1.39
CA VAL A 95 -10.73 30.95 -1.28
C VAL A 95 -9.62 29.93 -1.02
N LYS A 96 -8.37 30.24 -1.45
CA LYS A 96 -7.24 29.30 -1.35
C LYS A 96 -6.54 29.45 0.00
N SER A 97 -6.96 28.65 0.98
CA SER A 97 -6.21 28.46 2.20
C SER A 97 -5.00 27.54 1.93
N ALA A 98 -3.83 27.94 2.40
CA ALA A 98 -2.61 27.15 2.23
C ALA A 98 -2.73 25.73 2.83
N VAL A 99 -3.33 25.62 4.00
CA VAL A 99 -3.54 24.31 4.68
C VAL A 99 -4.47 23.42 3.88
N SER A 100 -5.60 23.96 3.38
CA SER A 100 -6.56 23.20 2.57
C SER A 100 -5.92 22.74 1.25
N MET A 101 -5.15 23.61 0.59
CA MET A 101 -4.46 23.25 -0.66
C MET A 101 -3.39 22.18 -0.45
N LEU A 102 -2.66 22.23 0.66
CA LEU A 102 -1.69 21.22 1.04
C LEU A 102 -2.38 19.86 1.27
N GLY A 103 -3.46 19.85 2.06
CA GLY A 103 -4.25 18.65 2.30
C GLY A 103 -4.79 18.03 1.01
N LEU A 104 -5.29 18.88 0.10
CA LEU A 104 -5.76 18.47 -1.20
C LEU A 104 -4.66 17.82 -2.04
N GLN A 105 -3.48 18.44 -2.11
CA GLN A 105 -2.33 17.91 -2.85
C GLN A 105 -1.87 16.55 -2.31
N ILE A 106 -1.81 16.39 -0.98
CA ILE A 106 -1.44 15.12 -0.35
C ILE A 106 -2.46 14.05 -0.70
N ASN A 107 -3.75 14.33 -0.50
CA ASN A 107 -4.82 13.35 -0.70
C ASN A 107 -5.01 12.97 -2.18
N GLU A 108 -4.86 13.92 -3.10
CA GLU A 108 -5.15 13.67 -4.52
C GLU A 108 -3.96 13.17 -5.32
N ARG A 109 -2.74 13.48 -4.88
CA ARG A 109 -1.53 13.15 -5.63
C ARG A 109 -0.57 12.27 -4.86
N ALA A 110 -0.10 12.71 -3.68
CA ALA A 110 0.95 12.00 -2.97
C ALA A 110 0.52 10.59 -2.53
N ILE A 111 -0.66 10.45 -1.93
CA ILE A 111 -1.19 9.15 -1.48
C ILE A 111 -1.44 8.18 -2.65
N PRO A 112 -2.15 8.55 -3.73
CA PRO A 112 -2.34 7.65 -4.86
C PRO A 112 -1.04 7.24 -5.56
N GLU A 113 -0.06 8.13 -5.65
CA GLU A 113 1.24 7.83 -6.26
C GLU A 113 2.01 6.80 -5.41
N TYR A 114 2.05 6.99 -4.09
CA TYR A 114 2.64 6.05 -3.16
C TYR A 114 1.98 4.67 -3.25
N ASP A 115 0.65 4.59 -3.18
CA ASP A 115 -0.08 3.32 -3.29
C ASP A 115 0.18 2.63 -4.65
N THR A 116 0.19 3.39 -5.75
CA THR A 116 0.45 2.85 -7.09
C THR A 116 1.83 2.20 -7.16
N TYR A 117 2.84 2.87 -6.62
CA TYR A 117 4.20 2.33 -6.55
C TYR A 117 4.26 1.06 -5.72
N CYS A 118 3.67 1.07 -4.53
CA CYS A 118 3.68 -0.09 -3.63
C CYS A 118 2.96 -1.31 -4.26
N PHE A 119 1.79 -1.12 -4.88
CA PHE A 119 1.09 -2.22 -5.56
C PHE A 119 1.88 -2.75 -6.76
N ALA A 120 2.55 -1.90 -7.51
CA ALA A 120 3.41 -2.32 -8.61
C ALA A 120 4.58 -3.18 -8.08
N ARG A 121 5.21 -2.77 -6.98
CA ARG A 121 6.30 -3.53 -6.35
C ARG A 121 5.84 -4.85 -5.75
N LEU A 122 4.68 -4.89 -5.10
CA LEU A 122 4.09 -6.14 -4.60
C LEU A 122 3.83 -7.14 -5.74
N ALA A 123 3.33 -6.67 -6.86
CA ALA A 123 3.10 -7.51 -8.03
C ALA A 123 4.42 -7.99 -8.68
N GLU A 124 5.42 -7.11 -8.79
CA GLU A 124 6.73 -7.45 -9.36
C GLU A 124 7.50 -8.47 -8.52
N LYS A 125 7.40 -8.37 -7.19
CA LYS A 125 8.14 -9.19 -6.23
C LYS A 125 7.31 -10.34 -5.65
N ALA A 126 6.17 -10.65 -6.25
CA ALA A 126 5.34 -11.77 -5.81
C ALA A 126 6.10 -13.09 -5.93
N GLY A 127 6.14 -13.86 -4.83
CA GLY A 127 6.81 -15.17 -4.79
C GLY A 127 6.06 -16.24 -5.59
N THR A 128 4.73 -16.17 -5.59
CA THR A 128 3.87 -17.10 -6.32
C THR A 128 2.92 -16.34 -7.25
N ILE A 129 2.80 -16.81 -8.49
CA ILE A 129 1.91 -16.22 -9.49
C ILE A 129 0.85 -17.26 -9.87
N VAL A 130 -0.40 -16.97 -9.52
CA VAL A 130 -1.56 -17.75 -9.99
C VAL A 130 -1.94 -17.28 -11.38
N GLY A 131 -1.25 -17.81 -12.39
CA GLY A 131 -1.45 -17.46 -13.79
C GLY A 131 -2.62 -18.19 -14.43
N ASN A 132 -3.26 -17.57 -15.42
CA ASN A 132 -4.19 -18.25 -16.31
C ASN A 132 -4.24 -17.57 -17.68
N ALA A 133 -4.30 -18.38 -18.73
CA ALA A 133 -4.52 -17.92 -20.10
C ALA A 133 -5.98 -17.47 -20.34
N ALA A 134 -6.95 -17.98 -19.57
CA ALA A 134 -8.35 -17.58 -19.68
C ALA A 134 -8.67 -16.32 -18.90
N ALA A 135 -9.57 -15.49 -19.43
CA ALA A 135 -10.06 -14.30 -18.74
C ALA A 135 -10.79 -14.68 -17.43
N LEU A 136 -10.57 -13.89 -16.38
CA LEU A 136 -11.24 -14.07 -15.10
C LEU A 136 -12.76 -13.91 -15.26
N SER A 137 -13.52 -14.82 -14.69
CA SER A 137 -14.98 -14.84 -14.71
C SER A 137 -15.55 -14.95 -13.30
N LYS A 138 -16.87 -14.74 -13.15
CA LYS A 138 -17.57 -14.94 -11.88
C LYS A 138 -17.52 -16.39 -11.34
N ALA A 139 -17.36 -17.37 -12.23
CA ALA A 139 -17.26 -18.78 -11.84
C ALA A 139 -15.84 -19.20 -11.45
N SER A 140 -14.82 -18.53 -11.97
CA SER A 140 -13.42 -18.91 -11.73
C SER A 140 -12.69 -18.04 -10.70
N ILE A 141 -13.29 -16.94 -10.23
CA ILE A 141 -12.60 -16.02 -9.34
C ILE A 141 -12.34 -16.61 -7.96
N CYS A 142 -13.32 -17.30 -7.38
CA CYS A 142 -13.17 -17.95 -6.06
C CYS A 142 -12.14 -19.06 -6.12
N GLU A 143 -12.20 -19.92 -7.14
CA GLU A 143 -11.19 -20.96 -7.40
C GLU A 143 -9.77 -20.38 -7.48
N ARG A 144 -9.60 -19.23 -8.17
CA ARG A 144 -8.30 -18.59 -8.29
C ARG A 144 -7.79 -17.99 -6.98
N ILE A 145 -8.66 -17.37 -6.20
CA ILE A 145 -8.27 -16.83 -4.89
C ILE A 145 -7.92 -18.01 -3.96
N SER A 146 -8.73 -19.09 -3.97
CA SER A 146 -8.46 -20.30 -3.17
C SER A 146 -7.15 -20.99 -3.57
N ALA A 147 -6.81 -21.05 -4.85
CA ALA A 147 -5.48 -21.53 -5.28
C ALA A 147 -4.33 -20.65 -4.77
N GLY A 148 -4.56 -19.35 -4.62
CA GLY A 148 -3.59 -18.43 -4.00
C GLY A 148 -3.45 -18.67 -2.49
N THR A 149 -4.55 -18.91 -1.77
CA THR A 149 -4.52 -19.27 -0.33
C THR A 149 -3.91 -20.64 -0.09
N GLU A 150 -4.22 -21.63 -0.93
CA GLU A 150 -3.61 -22.95 -0.92
C GLU A 150 -2.08 -22.86 -1.03
N ALA A 151 -1.56 -22.12 -1.99
CA ALA A 151 -0.12 -21.91 -2.15
C ALA A 151 0.55 -21.23 -0.93
N MET A 152 -0.18 -20.37 -0.21
CA MET A 152 0.32 -19.79 1.04
C MET A 152 0.25 -20.78 2.21
N ASP A 153 -0.74 -21.66 2.24
CA ASP A 153 -0.88 -22.70 3.26
C ASP A 153 0.20 -23.77 3.08
N ASP A 154 0.47 -24.19 1.84
CA ASP A 154 1.56 -25.11 1.51
C ASP A 154 2.94 -24.53 1.88
N ALA A 155 3.09 -23.21 1.83
CA ALA A 155 4.29 -22.51 2.28
C ALA A 155 4.30 -22.20 3.80
N GLU A 156 3.36 -22.76 4.56
CA GLU A 156 3.20 -22.59 6.02
C GLU A 156 3.11 -21.12 6.48
N VAL A 157 2.62 -20.22 5.62
CA VAL A 157 2.39 -18.82 5.99
C VAL A 157 1.21 -18.74 6.98
N PRO A 158 1.34 -18.02 8.12
CA PRO A 158 0.24 -17.90 9.08
C PRO A 158 -1.03 -17.34 8.43
N GLN A 159 -2.19 -17.89 8.78
CA GLN A 159 -3.48 -17.44 8.25
C GLN A 159 -3.87 -16.05 8.77
N THR A 160 -3.50 -15.73 10.03
CA THR A 160 -3.74 -14.42 10.62
C THR A 160 -2.80 -13.36 10.07
N GLY A 161 -3.34 -12.25 9.59
CA GLY A 161 -2.55 -11.14 9.04
C GLY A 161 -2.38 -11.18 7.53
N ARG A 162 -3.05 -12.10 6.83
CA ARG A 162 -3.19 -12.07 5.37
C ARG A 162 -4.20 -11.00 4.98
N THR A 163 -3.99 -10.35 3.84
CA THR A 163 -4.90 -9.35 3.25
C THR A 163 -5.07 -9.64 1.76
N LEU A 164 -6.32 -9.68 1.31
CA LEU A 164 -6.65 -9.79 -0.10
C LEU A 164 -6.87 -8.39 -0.70
N PHE A 165 -5.93 -7.93 -1.52
CA PHE A 165 -6.12 -6.74 -2.36
C PHE A 165 -6.69 -7.17 -3.70
N ILE A 166 -7.76 -6.51 -4.12
CA ILE A 166 -8.47 -6.88 -5.34
C ILE A 166 -8.79 -5.65 -6.19
N SER A 167 -8.59 -5.76 -7.51
CA SER A 167 -8.98 -4.68 -8.42
C SER A 167 -10.49 -4.47 -8.42
N ALA A 168 -10.95 -3.25 -8.64
CA ALA A 168 -12.39 -2.94 -8.69
C ALA A 168 -13.14 -3.79 -9.74
N LYS A 169 -12.45 -4.14 -10.84
CA LYS A 169 -13.00 -5.03 -11.89
C LYS A 169 -13.16 -6.47 -11.40
N ALA A 170 -12.14 -7.02 -10.75
CA ALA A 170 -12.20 -8.38 -10.21
C ALA A 170 -13.15 -8.46 -8.99
N TYR A 171 -13.21 -7.43 -8.14
CA TYR A 171 -14.17 -7.37 -7.05
C TYR A 171 -15.63 -7.45 -7.52
N LYS A 172 -15.96 -6.82 -8.66
CA LYS A 172 -17.29 -6.96 -9.27
C LYS A 172 -17.61 -8.43 -9.59
N LEU A 173 -16.64 -9.20 -10.09
CA LEU A 173 -16.81 -10.61 -10.40
C LEU A 173 -16.95 -11.44 -9.12
N LEU A 174 -16.14 -11.17 -8.10
CA LEU A 174 -16.21 -11.82 -6.79
C LEU A 174 -17.60 -11.64 -6.16
N ARG A 175 -18.12 -10.41 -6.14
CA ARG A 175 -19.45 -10.10 -5.60
C ARG A 175 -20.60 -10.80 -6.34
N LEU A 176 -20.42 -11.12 -7.63
CA LEU A 176 -21.40 -11.80 -8.45
C LEU A 176 -21.24 -13.34 -8.41
N SER A 177 -20.25 -13.85 -7.69
CA SER A 177 -20.07 -15.29 -7.53
C SER A 177 -21.04 -15.83 -6.47
N ASN A 178 -21.60 -17.02 -6.71
CA ASN A 178 -22.54 -17.65 -5.77
C ASN A 178 -21.87 -18.08 -4.46
N GLU A 179 -20.57 -18.38 -4.50
CA GLU A 179 -19.77 -18.78 -3.34
C GLU A 179 -19.56 -17.63 -2.37
N PHE A 180 -19.29 -16.43 -2.88
CA PHE A 180 -19.11 -15.22 -2.05
C PHE A 180 -20.42 -14.79 -1.39
N LEU A 181 -21.55 -14.87 -2.10
CA LEU A 181 -22.87 -14.51 -1.56
C LEU A 181 -23.27 -15.40 -0.36
N GLY A 182 -22.80 -16.65 -0.31
CA GLY A 182 -23.01 -17.55 0.84
C GLY A 182 -22.22 -17.13 2.09
N CYS A 183 -21.11 -16.44 1.94
CA CYS A 183 -20.23 -15.99 3.04
C CYS A 183 -20.58 -14.59 3.57
N GLU A 184 -21.28 -13.77 2.79
CA GLU A 184 -21.61 -12.37 3.14
C GLU A 184 -22.53 -12.25 4.38
N ALA A 185 -23.27 -13.30 4.71
CA ALA A 185 -24.18 -13.35 5.85
C ALA A 185 -23.48 -13.30 7.24
N LEU A 186 -22.16 -13.48 7.29
CA LEU A 186 -21.39 -13.58 8.54
C LEU A 186 -20.53 -12.34 8.87
N ALA A 187 -20.40 -11.36 7.99
CA ALA A 187 -19.41 -10.30 8.12
C ALA A 187 -20.00 -8.88 8.32
N HIS A 188 -20.74 -8.67 9.41
CA HIS A 188 -21.04 -7.33 9.91
C HIS A 188 -19.99 -6.84 10.93
N ARG A 189 -18.69 -7.03 10.66
CA ARG A 189 -17.63 -6.43 11.47
C ARG A 189 -17.30 -5.02 10.97
N ALA A 190 -16.93 -4.13 11.90
CA ALA A 190 -16.49 -2.77 11.56
C ALA A 190 -15.36 -2.82 10.52
N LEU A 191 -15.62 -2.27 9.33
CA LEU A 191 -14.71 -2.32 8.20
C LEU A 191 -13.58 -1.30 8.40
N ALA A 192 -12.34 -1.76 8.31
CA ALA A 192 -11.16 -0.89 8.26
C ALA A 192 -11.08 -0.14 6.91
N ARG A 193 -10.21 0.85 6.82
CA ARG A 193 -10.02 1.69 5.61
C ARG A 193 -9.95 0.87 4.32
N GLY A 194 -10.87 1.13 3.40
CA GLY A 194 -10.95 0.48 2.09
C GLY A 194 -11.33 -1.00 2.12
N GLN A 195 -11.55 -1.58 3.28
CA GLN A 195 -12.03 -2.95 3.43
C GLN A 195 -13.50 -3.01 3.02
N VAL A 196 -13.87 -3.99 2.20
CA VAL A 196 -15.24 -4.16 1.69
C VAL A 196 -15.89 -5.46 2.14
N GLY A 197 -15.19 -6.27 2.95
CA GLY A 197 -15.65 -7.55 3.49
C GLY A 197 -14.49 -8.42 3.93
N GLU A 198 -14.79 -9.67 4.25
CA GLU A 198 -13.81 -10.71 4.54
C GLU A 198 -14.07 -11.89 3.61
N TYR A 199 -13.02 -12.53 3.13
CA TYR A 199 -13.05 -13.76 2.35
C TYR A 199 -11.96 -14.68 2.90
N ASP A 200 -12.34 -15.89 3.28
CA ASP A 200 -11.41 -16.90 3.83
C ASP A 200 -10.55 -16.33 4.99
N ASN A 201 -11.20 -15.72 5.98
CA ASN A 201 -10.58 -15.02 7.11
C ASN A 201 -9.61 -13.88 6.73
N MET A 202 -9.59 -13.46 5.47
CA MET A 202 -8.77 -12.35 5.00
C MET A 202 -9.61 -11.10 4.77
N PRO A 203 -9.21 -9.93 5.30
CA PRO A 203 -9.85 -8.68 4.93
C PRO A 203 -9.67 -8.39 3.44
N VAL A 204 -10.78 -8.12 2.75
CA VAL A 204 -10.80 -7.79 1.32
C VAL A 204 -10.71 -6.28 1.14
N VAL A 205 -9.69 -5.82 0.43
CA VAL A 205 -9.45 -4.41 0.14
C VAL A 205 -9.64 -4.16 -1.34
N LYS A 206 -10.67 -3.37 -1.67
CA LYS A 206 -10.94 -2.98 -3.05
C LYS A 206 -10.04 -1.81 -3.46
N VAL A 207 -9.24 -2.00 -4.50
CA VAL A 207 -8.32 -0.99 -5.04
C VAL A 207 -8.87 -0.39 -6.33
N PRO A 208 -8.92 0.96 -6.45
CA PRO A 208 -9.28 1.64 -7.70
C PRO A 208 -8.31 1.30 -8.83
N GLY A 209 -8.84 1.16 -10.06
CA GLY A 209 -8.03 0.80 -11.22
C GLY A 209 -6.86 1.75 -11.54
N GLY A 210 -6.99 3.04 -11.19
CA GLY A 210 -5.90 4.01 -11.38
C GLY A 210 -4.68 3.81 -10.46
N ARG A 211 -4.81 3.01 -9.39
CA ARG A 211 -3.70 2.65 -8.48
C ARG A 211 -3.25 1.20 -8.66
N TRP A 212 -3.89 0.46 -9.56
CA TRP A 212 -3.69 -0.99 -9.70
C TRP A 212 -2.73 -1.31 -10.85
N PRO A 213 -1.77 -2.23 -10.65
CA PRO A 213 -0.87 -2.65 -11.73
C PRO A 213 -1.62 -3.35 -12.86
N ALA A 214 -1.14 -3.13 -14.10
CA ALA A 214 -1.72 -3.76 -15.28
C ALA A 214 -1.58 -5.30 -15.22
N HIS A 215 -2.54 -6.01 -15.80
CA HIS A 215 -2.57 -7.47 -15.90
C HIS A 215 -2.66 -8.24 -14.55
N VAL A 216 -2.80 -7.55 -13.43
CA VAL A 216 -3.02 -8.16 -12.12
C VAL A 216 -4.51 -8.05 -11.77
N ASN A 217 -5.11 -9.10 -11.24
CA ASN A 217 -6.52 -9.11 -10.82
C ASN A 217 -6.66 -9.01 -9.29
N PHE A 218 -5.82 -9.71 -8.55
CA PHE A 218 -5.76 -9.68 -7.09
C PHE A 218 -4.33 -9.94 -6.60
N ILE A 219 -4.04 -9.57 -5.36
CA ILE A 219 -2.79 -9.81 -4.64
C ILE A 219 -3.17 -10.27 -3.25
N ILE A 220 -2.68 -11.41 -2.81
CA ILE A 220 -2.75 -11.85 -1.43
C ILE A 220 -1.41 -11.56 -0.78
N ALA A 221 -1.40 -10.80 0.29
CA ALA A 221 -0.18 -10.44 0.97
C ALA A 221 -0.28 -10.72 2.48
N TYR A 222 0.79 -11.24 3.04
CA TYR A 222 0.95 -11.40 4.48
C TYR A 222 1.58 -10.14 5.08
N LYS A 223 1.17 -9.76 6.27
CA LYS A 223 1.60 -8.53 6.95
C LYS A 223 3.12 -8.34 7.01
N TYR A 224 3.87 -9.42 7.21
CA TYR A 224 5.33 -9.39 7.32
C TYR A 224 6.07 -9.75 6.02
N ALA A 225 5.34 -10.04 4.93
CA ALA A 225 5.95 -10.35 3.64
C ALA A 225 6.55 -9.12 2.95
N ALA A 226 6.10 -7.92 3.33
CA ALA A 226 6.62 -6.67 2.78
C ALA A 226 6.79 -5.63 3.88
N ALA A 227 7.74 -4.74 3.69
CA ALA A 227 7.91 -3.53 4.46
C ALA A 227 7.74 -2.33 3.52
N ALA A 228 6.99 -1.34 3.95
CA ALA A 228 6.76 -0.10 3.20
C ALA A 228 7.21 1.13 4.02
N PRO A 229 8.48 1.22 4.39
CA PRO A 229 8.97 2.31 5.22
C PRO A 229 9.05 3.61 4.43
N VAL A 230 8.63 4.70 5.07
CA VAL A 230 8.79 6.06 4.59
C VAL A 230 9.82 6.75 5.46
N LYS A 231 10.93 7.21 4.88
CA LYS A 231 12.01 7.87 5.62
C LYS A 231 11.73 9.34 5.87
N ILE A 232 11.25 10.04 4.84
CA ILE A 232 10.93 11.47 4.90
C ILE A 232 9.49 11.64 4.43
N SER A 233 8.67 12.28 5.25
CA SER A 233 7.36 12.78 4.88
C SER A 233 7.26 14.17 5.47
N GLU A 234 7.86 15.14 4.80
CA GLU A 234 7.95 16.52 5.26
C GLU A 234 7.08 17.42 4.40
N THR A 235 6.42 18.35 5.06
CA THR A 235 5.74 19.46 4.42
C THR A 235 6.24 20.76 5.01
N ARG A 236 6.56 21.73 4.16
CA ARG A 236 7.04 23.04 4.54
C ARG A 236 6.11 24.12 4.03
N PHE A 237 5.91 25.10 4.86
CA PHE A 237 5.10 26.26 4.56
C PHE A 237 5.93 27.52 4.74
N HIS A 238 6.06 28.31 3.68
CA HIS A 238 6.77 29.58 3.69
C HIS A 238 5.79 30.72 3.43
N ILE A 239 5.84 31.73 4.30
CA ILE A 239 5.06 32.96 4.16
C ILE A 239 5.99 34.00 3.53
N ASP A 240 5.54 34.61 2.41
CA ASP A 240 6.26 35.63 1.66
C ASP A 240 7.76 35.29 1.41
N PRO A 241 8.08 34.14 0.78
CA PRO A 241 9.46 33.79 0.50
C PRO A 241 10.07 34.74 -0.56
N PRO A 242 11.39 34.87 -0.62
CA PRO A 242 12.04 35.74 -1.59
C PRO A 242 11.59 35.47 -3.03
N GLY A 243 11.14 36.51 -3.75
CA GLY A 243 10.70 36.43 -5.14
C GLY A 243 9.24 36.06 -5.35
N ILE A 244 8.47 35.81 -4.28
CA ILE A 244 7.04 35.47 -4.36
C ILE A 244 6.29 36.33 -3.33
N SER A 245 5.25 37.05 -3.78
CA SER A 245 4.31 37.73 -2.89
C SER A 245 3.17 36.79 -2.59
N GLY A 246 3.24 36.10 -1.44
CA GLY A 246 2.23 35.10 -1.05
C GLY A 246 2.83 33.91 -0.32
N ASN A 247 2.23 32.74 -0.48
CA ASN A 247 2.61 31.53 0.23
C ASN A 247 3.22 30.49 -0.71
N LEU A 248 4.29 29.83 -0.25
CA LEU A 248 4.91 28.70 -0.92
C LEU A 248 4.73 27.46 -0.05
N LEU A 249 4.18 26.40 -0.64
CA LEU A 249 3.99 25.10 -0.01
C LEU A 249 4.90 24.09 -0.70
N GLU A 250 5.66 23.37 0.07
CA GLU A 250 6.55 22.32 -0.40
C GLU A 250 6.32 21.04 0.36
N GLY A 251 6.41 19.92 -0.32
CA GLY A 251 6.37 18.62 0.29
C GLY A 251 7.38 17.68 -0.34
N ARG A 252 7.94 16.79 0.46
CA ARG A 252 8.89 15.76 0.02
C ARG A 252 8.58 14.42 0.68
N GLN A 253 8.57 13.36 -0.11
CA GLN A 253 8.45 11.99 0.35
C GLN A 253 9.62 11.16 -0.19
N TYR A 254 10.28 10.42 0.71
CA TYR A 254 11.38 9.53 0.37
C TYR A 254 11.10 8.13 0.93
N TYR A 255 10.88 7.16 0.04
CA TYR A 255 10.41 5.82 0.39
C TYR A 255 11.01 4.71 -0.49
N VAL A 256 10.78 3.44 -0.11
CA VAL A 256 11.20 2.25 -0.86
C VAL A 256 10.17 1.87 -1.90
#